data_dad128b6e59b97d0713e91896657baa9
#
_entry.id   dad128b6e59b97d0713e91896657baa9
#
_cell.length_a   1.000
_cell.length_b   1.000
_cell.length_c   1.000
_cell.angle_alpha   90.00
_cell.angle_beta   90.00
_cell.angle_gamma   90.00
#
_symmetry.space_group_name_H-M   'P 1'
#
loop_
_entity.id
_entity.type
_entity.pdbx_description
1 polymer ?
#
loop_
_entity_poly.entity_id
_entity_poly.type
_entity_poly.pdbx_seq_one_letter_code
_entity_poly.pdbx_strand_id
1 'polypeptide(L)'
;MPIPAPTPTSLVTPGSTPAVADVGLVIGDDVIVVALLGTDVEGKTSIWRTDSILLVFVQPEKRQMAMLSLPRDLWVFIPGQTSNRLNTVDALGERTGYPGGGPALLDQTLRHNLKLRIDHYVRVNLYGFIRIVDAMGGVTVNVEKPITDSFPDPLTHDTMTNITLSAGPHYMDGRLALSYCRSRITTDDFDRSRRQQQVLLALWRKMFTLETLLQAPTLWAEFNDSFETDLTMVEAVQLAYVAWGIGPESVRTKSLDYRTARPWRTPRGAQVLLPQAEEIDKIILDLLSPPAG
;
A
#
# COMPACT_ATOMS: atom_id res chain seq x y z
N MET A 1 -19.50 42.50 -31.89
CA MET A 1 -20.20 41.28 -31.42
C MET A 1 -19.94 41.16 -29.94
N PRO A 2 -20.94 41.11 -29.07
CA PRO A 2 -20.73 40.99 -27.65
C PRO A 2 -20.39 39.53 -27.29
N ILE A 3 -19.42 39.37 -26.38
CA ILE A 3 -18.98 38.10 -25.82
C ILE A 3 -20.09 37.54 -24.91
N PRO A 4 -20.53 36.29 -25.06
CA PRO A 4 -21.55 35.70 -24.18
C PRO A 4 -20.99 35.52 -22.76
N ALA A 5 -21.80 35.87 -21.77
CA ALA A 5 -21.51 35.69 -20.36
C ALA A 5 -21.40 34.19 -19.98
N PRO A 6 -20.53 33.84 -19.01
CA PRO A 6 -20.40 32.44 -18.60
C PRO A 6 -21.65 31.99 -17.88
N THR A 7 -22.15 30.80 -18.23
CA THR A 7 -23.25 30.10 -17.60
C THR A 7 -22.93 29.80 -16.13
N PRO A 8 -23.84 30.02 -15.17
CA PRO A 8 -23.57 29.73 -13.78
C PRO A 8 -23.44 28.21 -13.55
N THR A 9 -22.30 27.83 -13.01
CA THR A 9 -22.03 26.46 -12.53
C THR A 9 -22.97 26.12 -11.38
N SER A 10 -23.75 25.07 -11.52
CA SER A 10 -24.65 24.54 -10.48
C SER A 10 -23.90 24.33 -9.17
N LEU A 11 -24.37 24.95 -8.10
CA LEU A 11 -23.94 24.70 -6.72
C LEU A 11 -24.32 23.25 -6.35
N VAL A 12 -23.35 22.41 -6.15
CA VAL A 12 -23.53 21.07 -5.59
C VAL A 12 -23.97 21.21 -4.14
N THR A 13 -25.14 20.74 -3.83
CA THR A 13 -25.73 20.74 -2.49
C THR A 13 -24.88 19.81 -1.57
N PRO A 14 -24.44 20.25 -0.38
CA PRO A 14 -23.76 19.38 0.56
C PRO A 14 -24.74 18.32 1.09
N GLY A 15 -24.48 17.05 0.82
CA GLY A 15 -25.27 15.95 1.38
C GLY A 15 -25.61 14.78 0.44
N SER A 16 -25.31 14.86 -0.86
CA SER A 16 -25.40 13.70 -1.73
C SER A 16 -24.01 13.03 -1.82
N THR A 17 -23.87 11.83 -1.28
CA THR A 17 -22.78 10.93 -1.63
C THR A 17 -22.77 10.87 -3.16
N PRO A 18 -21.66 11.26 -3.84
CA PRO A 18 -21.62 11.13 -5.29
C PRO A 18 -21.88 9.65 -5.63
N ALA A 19 -22.90 9.39 -6.44
CA ALA A 19 -23.14 8.05 -6.96
C ALA A 19 -21.82 7.58 -7.59
N VAL A 20 -21.29 6.46 -7.09
CA VAL A 20 -20.13 5.79 -7.70
C VAL A 20 -20.53 5.53 -9.14
N ALA A 21 -19.94 6.25 -10.08
CA ALA A 21 -20.09 5.89 -11.49
C ALA A 21 -19.73 4.42 -11.61
N ASP A 22 -20.60 3.64 -12.25
CA ASP A 22 -20.35 2.22 -12.51
C ASP A 22 -19.18 2.12 -13.51
N VAL A 23 -17.97 2.27 -12.96
CA VAL A 23 -16.72 2.08 -13.70
C VAL A 23 -16.51 0.59 -13.68
N GLY A 24 -16.70 -0.10 -14.78
CA GLY A 24 -16.48 -1.54 -14.87
C GLY A 24 -15.13 -1.90 -14.23
N LEU A 25 -15.17 -2.60 -13.09
CA LEU A 25 -13.97 -3.01 -12.37
C LEU A 25 -13.21 -4.08 -13.15
N VAL A 26 -11.88 -4.06 -13.07
CA VAL A 26 -11.02 -5.11 -13.66
C VAL A 26 -11.09 -6.40 -12.84
N ILE A 27 -11.50 -6.30 -11.57
CA ILE A 27 -11.56 -7.40 -10.60
C ILE A 27 -13.00 -7.86 -10.36
N GLY A 28 -13.19 -9.19 -10.32
CA GLY A 28 -14.49 -9.82 -10.02
C GLY A 28 -14.82 -9.81 -8.52
N ASP A 29 -16.07 -10.14 -8.18
CA ASP A 29 -16.56 -10.20 -6.79
C ASP A 29 -15.97 -11.38 -6.00
N ASP A 30 -15.34 -12.35 -6.69
CA ASP A 30 -14.63 -13.49 -6.09
C ASP A 30 -13.23 -13.12 -5.53
N VAL A 31 -12.82 -11.86 -5.67
CA VAL A 31 -11.53 -11.34 -5.20
C VAL A 31 -11.74 -10.40 -4.04
N ILE A 32 -11.09 -10.66 -2.91
CA ILE A 32 -11.01 -9.74 -1.78
C ILE A 32 -9.74 -8.91 -1.92
N VAL A 33 -9.86 -7.59 -1.85
CA VAL A 33 -8.71 -6.67 -1.96
C VAL A 33 -8.46 -5.98 -0.64
N VAL A 34 -7.28 -6.25 -0.07
CA VAL A 34 -6.82 -5.61 1.17
C VAL A 34 -5.73 -4.60 0.83
N ALA A 35 -5.93 -3.33 1.18
CA ALA A 35 -4.90 -2.31 1.04
C ALA A 35 -4.00 -2.27 2.28
N LEU A 36 -2.70 -2.50 2.11
CA LEU A 36 -1.69 -2.30 3.13
C LEU A 36 -1.06 -0.93 2.93
N LEU A 37 -1.24 -0.06 3.92
CA LEU A 37 -0.87 1.36 3.85
C LEU A 37 0.21 1.66 4.89
N GLY A 38 1.41 1.99 4.42
CA GLY A 38 2.51 2.43 5.27
C GLY A 38 2.58 3.95 5.31
N THR A 39 2.44 4.53 6.51
CA THR A 39 2.42 5.98 6.71
C THR A 39 3.67 6.48 7.43
N ASP A 40 4.04 7.72 7.14
CA ASP A 40 5.18 8.43 7.76
C ASP A 40 4.77 9.24 9.01
N VAL A 41 3.61 8.94 9.58
CA VAL A 41 3.07 9.68 10.73
C VAL A 41 3.94 9.48 11.96
N GLU A 42 4.35 10.61 12.56
CA GLU A 42 4.77 10.69 13.94
C GLU A 42 3.66 11.37 14.77
N GLY A 43 2.95 10.58 15.58
CA GLY A 43 1.87 11.10 16.42
C GLY A 43 0.61 11.54 15.65
N LYS A 44 -0.23 12.35 16.32
CA LYS A 44 -1.51 12.86 15.76
C LYS A 44 -1.32 14.12 14.89
N THR A 45 -0.36 14.13 13.98
CA THR A 45 -0.21 15.26 13.07
C THR A 45 -1.19 15.14 11.91
N SER A 46 -1.82 16.25 11.51
CA SER A 46 -2.80 16.30 10.42
C SER A 46 -2.16 16.26 9.01
N ILE A 47 -0.84 16.21 8.92
CA ILE A 47 -0.09 16.21 7.66
C ILE A 47 0.83 15.00 7.65
N TRP A 48 0.44 13.97 6.95
CA TRP A 48 1.20 12.74 6.76
C TRP A 48 1.04 12.23 5.33
N ARG A 49 1.81 11.24 4.95
CA ARG A 49 1.77 10.62 3.62
C ARG A 49 1.76 9.12 3.74
N THR A 50 1.06 8.50 2.81
CA THR A 50 1.06 7.05 2.66
C THR A 50 2.15 6.68 1.65
N ASP A 51 3.36 6.48 2.14
CA ASP A 51 4.55 6.28 1.30
C ASP A 51 4.72 4.83 0.82
N SER A 52 3.93 3.91 1.35
CA SER A 52 3.80 2.53 0.87
C SER A 52 2.33 2.21 0.64
N ILE A 53 1.98 1.82 -0.58
CA ILE A 53 0.61 1.43 -0.97
C ILE A 53 0.72 0.09 -1.68
N LEU A 54 0.29 -0.97 -1.00
CA LEU A 54 0.32 -2.32 -1.51
C LEU A 54 -1.10 -2.90 -1.49
N LEU A 55 -1.57 -3.39 -2.62
CA LEU A 55 -2.83 -4.11 -2.73
C LEU A 55 -2.55 -5.60 -2.68
N VAL A 56 -3.24 -6.30 -1.77
CA VAL A 56 -3.22 -7.76 -1.65
C VAL A 56 -4.54 -8.27 -2.17
N PHE A 57 -4.49 -9.05 -3.23
CA PHE A 57 -5.63 -9.72 -3.84
C PHE A 57 -5.71 -11.14 -3.31
N VAL A 58 -6.82 -11.49 -2.70
CA VAL A 58 -7.08 -12.82 -2.15
C VAL A 58 -8.23 -13.45 -2.94
N GLN A 59 -8.00 -14.62 -3.52
CA GLN A 59 -9.00 -15.43 -4.21
C GLN A 59 -9.20 -16.74 -3.43
N PRO A 60 -10.10 -16.77 -2.43
CA PRO A 60 -10.24 -17.92 -1.52
C PRO A 60 -10.58 -19.22 -2.26
N GLU A 61 -11.52 -19.16 -3.19
CA GLU A 61 -11.97 -20.36 -3.95
C GLU A 61 -10.86 -20.94 -4.84
N LYS A 62 -10.04 -20.08 -5.43
CA LYS A 62 -8.91 -20.49 -6.28
C LYS A 62 -7.65 -20.79 -5.49
N ARG A 63 -7.65 -20.51 -4.18
CA ARG A 63 -6.47 -20.61 -3.29
C ARG A 63 -5.28 -19.86 -3.87
N GLN A 64 -5.51 -18.63 -4.32
CA GLN A 64 -4.50 -17.77 -4.95
C GLN A 64 -4.40 -16.45 -4.22
N MET A 65 -3.20 -15.92 -4.17
CA MET A 65 -2.93 -14.56 -3.71
C MET A 65 -1.95 -13.86 -4.63
N ALA A 66 -2.15 -12.55 -4.74
CA ALA A 66 -1.24 -11.70 -5.47
C ALA A 66 -1.04 -10.37 -4.74
N MET A 67 0.06 -9.71 -5.01
CA MET A 67 0.41 -8.40 -4.45
C MET A 67 0.79 -7.45 -5.56
N LEU A 68 0.23 -6.24 -5.52
CA LEU A 68 0.54 -5.16 -6.43
C LEU A 68 0.96 -3.91 -5.65
N SER A 69 2.21 -3.48 -5.81
CA SER A 69 2.66 -2.19 -5.27
C SER A 69 2.32 -1.06 -6.22
N LEU A 70 1.69 -0.02 -5.67
CA LEU A 70 1.39 1.22 -6.37
C LEU A 70 2.42 2.30 -6.03
N PRO A 71 3.02 2.98 -7.05
CA PRO A 71 3.94 4.08 -6.79
C PRO A 71 3.23 5.22 -6.05
N ARG A 72 3.84 5.70 -4.98
CA ARG A 72 3.32 6.81 -4.17
C ARG A 72 3.16 8.13 -4.95
N ASP A 73 3.99 8.33 -5.97
CA ASP A 73 4.00 9.54 -6.81
C ASP A 73 3.07 9.41 -8.04
N LEU A 74 2.22 8.36 -8.10
CA LEU A 74 1.22 8.22 -9.14
C LEU A 74 0.26 9.41 -9.13
N TRP A 75 0.12 10.10 -10.29
CA TRP A 75 -0.72 11.27 -10.44
C TRP A 75 -2.14 10.85 -10.79
N VAL A 76 -3.07 11.07 -9.86
CA VAL A 76 -4.44 10.59 -9.96
C VAL A 76 -5.44 11.72 -9.78
N PHE A 77 -6.57 11.63 -10.44
CA PHE A 77 -7.71 12.48 -10.14
C PHE A 77 -8.37 12.00 -8.84
N ILE A 78 -8.58 12.90 -7.90
CA ILE A 78 -9.22 12.61 -6.61
C ILE A 78 -10.66 13.08 -6.68
N PRO A 79 -11.67 12.18 -6.58
CA PRO A 79 -13.09 12.54 -6.65
C PRO A 79 -13.47 13.64 -5.65
N GLY A 80 -14.16 14.67 -6.13
CA GLY A 80 -14.52 15.84 -5.34
C GLY A 80 -13.38 16.83 -5.05
N GLN A 81 -12.18 16.57 -5.60
CA GLN A 81 -10.98 17.39 -5.43
C GLN A 81 -10.29 17.63 -6.79
N THR A 82 -9.02 17.99 -6.76
CA THR A 82 -8.16 18.11 -7.96
C THR A 82 -7.19 16.93 -8.04
N SER A 83 -6.51 16.77 -9.18
CA SER A 83 -5.46 15.75 -9.30
C SER A 83 -4.28 16.02 -8.37
N ASN A 84 -3.77 14.96 -7.74
CA ASN A 84 -2.61 14.98 -6.86
C ASN A 84 -1.89 13.63 -6.88
N ARG A 85 -0.78 13.52 -6.12
CA ARG A 85 -0.08 12.26 -5.91
C ARG A 85 -0.93 11.31 -5.06
N LEU A 86 -0.87 10.02 -5.37
CA LEU A 86 -1.62 8.98 -4.69
C LEU A 86 -1.35 8.94 -3.18
N ASN A 87 -0.10 9.20 -2.76
CA ASN A 87 0.30 9.20 -1.34
C ASN A 87 -0.33 10.30 -0.48
N THR A 88 -1.04 11.25 -1.10
CA THR A 88 -1.73 12.33 -0.37
C THR A 88 -3.20 12.01 -0.10
N VAL A 89 -3.75 11.01 -0.77
CA VAL A 89 -5.20 10.75 -0.83
C VAL A 89 -5.75 10.35 0.53
N ASP A 90 -5.10 9.40 1.19
CA ASP A 90 -5.53 8.87 2.48
C ASP A 90 -5.54 9.98 3.56
N ALA A 91 -4.44 10.71 3.72
CA ALA A 91 -4.38 11.86 4.63
C ALA A 91 -5.37 12.98 4.27
N LEU A 92 -5.65 13.18 2.98
CA LEU A 92 -6.64 14.15 2.52
C LEU A 92 -8.06 13.76 2.96
N GLY A 93 -8.42 12.48 2.83
CA GLY A 93 -9.71 11.96 3.26
C GLY A 93 -9.95 12.16 4.75
N GLU A 94 -8.95 11.84 5.59
CA GLU A 94 -9.02 12.08 7.03
C GLU A 94 -9.17 13.57 7.35
N ARG A 95 -8.33 14.42 6.77
CA ARG A 95 -8.32 15.86 7.03
C ARG A 95 -9.60 16.56 6.59
N THR A 96 -10.22 16.10 5.50
CA THR A 96 -11.45 16.72 4.98
C THR A 96 -12.73 16.15 5.58
N GLY A 97 -12.63 15.14 6.46
CA GLY A 97 -13.77 14.42 7.01
C GLY A 97 -14.56 13.68 5.92
N TYR A 98 -13.87 13.10 4.94
CA TYR A 98 -14.52 12.33 3.90
C TYR A 98 -15.31 11.16 4.52
N PRO A 99 -16.55 10.86 4.07
CA PRO A 99 -17.33 9.76 4.61
C PRO A 99 -16.57 8.41 4.47
N GLY A 100 -16.27 7.77 5.60
CA GLY A 100 -15.41 6.58 5.66
C GLY A 100 -13.90 6.88 5.70
N GLY A 101 -13.52 8.16 5.85
CA GLY A 101 -12.13 8.58 6.05
C GLY A 101 -11.23 8.48 4.83
N GLY A 102 -9.93 8.42 5.10
CA GLY A 102 -8.89 8.32 4.07
C GLY A 102 -8.96 7.07 3.22
N PRO A 103 -9.14 5.86 3.80
CA PRO A 103 -9.25 4.63 3.03
C PRO A 103 -10.41 4.63 2.04
N ALA A 104 -11.56 5.20 2.42
CA ALA A 104 -12.70 5.31 1.51
C ALA A 104 -12.44 6.30 0.36
N LEU A 105 -11.76 7.42 0.61
CA LEU A 105 -11.34 8.32 -0.48
C LEU A 105 -10.29 7.66 -1.38
N LEU A 106 -9.39 6.85 -0.82
CA LEU A 106 -8.42 6.08 -1.58
C LEU A 106 -9.11 5.04 -2.46
N ASP A 107 -10.09 4.29 -1.93
CA ASP A 107 -10.90 3.35 -2.70
C ASP A 107 -11.58 4.04 -3.90
N GLN A 108 -12.28 5.14 -3.65
CA GLN A 108 -12.92 5.91 -4.72
C GLN A 108 -11.92 6.42 -5.77
N THR A 109 -10.74 6.84 -5.32
CA THR A 109 -9.67 7.31 -6.20
C THR A 109 -9.15 6.16 -7.08
N LEU A 110 -8.92 4.98 -6.51
CA LEU A 110 -8.46 3.81 -7.27
C LEU A 110 -9.54 3.29 -8.22
N ARG A 111 -10.81 3.27 -7.82
CA ARG A 111 -11.93 2.93 -8.71
C ARG A 111 -11.96 3.84 -9.94
N HIS A 112 -11.87 5.15 -9.71
CA HIS A 112 -11.95 6.15 -10.79
C HIS A 112 -10.78 6.04 -11.77
N ASN A 113 -9.54 5.91 -11.28
CA ASN A 113 -8.34 5.98 -12.11
C ASN A 113 -7.86 4.63 -12.64
N LEU A 114 -8.05 3.55 -11.88
CA LEU A 114 -7.47 2.24 -12.15
C LEU A 114 -8.50 1.10 -12.17
N LYS A 115 -9.78 1.39 -12.01
CA LYS A 115 -10.87 0.39 -11.95
C LYS A 115 -10.63 -0.69 -10.89
N LEU A 116 -9.93 -0.34 -9.81
CA LEU A 116 -9.64 -1.18 -8.66
C LEU A 116 -10.50 -0.76 -7.48
N ARG A 117 -10.98 -1.73 -6.70
CA ARG A 117 -11.63 -1.48 -5.41
C ARG A 117 -10.72 -1.88 -4.26
N ILE A 118 -11.02 -1.34 -3.09
CA ILE A 118 -10.49 -1.79 -1.79
C ILE A 118 -11.68 -2.30 -0.98
N ASP A 119 -11.58 -3.54 -0.49
CA ASP A 119 -12.62 -4.12 0.36
C ASP A 119 -12.27 -3.91 1.84
N HIS A 120 -10.97 -4.03 2.19
CA HIS A 120 -10.45 -3.78 3.54
C HIS A 120 -9.11 -3.06 3.48
N TYR A 121 -8.72 -2.46 4.61
CA TYR A 121 -7.41 -1.84 4.74
C TYR A 121 -6.71 -2.20 6.05
N VAL A 122 -5.40 -2.12 6.03
CA VAL A 122 -4.53 -2.11 7.21
C VAL A 122 -3.56 -0.95 7.05
N ARG A 123 -3.63 0.01 7.96
CA ARG A 123 -2.75 1.19 7.98
C ARG A 123 -1.77 1.06 9.13
N VAL A 124 -0.47 1.17 8.85
CA VAL A 124 0.61 1.02 9.82
C VAL A 124 1.55 2.21 9.71
N ASN A 125 1.90 2.81 10.84
CA ASN A 125 2.95 3.83 10.90
C ASN A 125 4.33 3.20 11.14
N LEU A 126 5.39 4.03 11.09
CA LEU A 126 6.76 3.55 11.24
C LEU A 126 7.02 2.85 12.59
N TYR A 127 6.48 3.39 13.68
CA TYR A 127 6.59 2.79 15.01
C TYR A 127 5.86 1.47 15.14
N GLY A 128 4.61 1.43 14.61
CA GLY A 128 3.80 0.22 14.56
C GLY A 128 4.50 -0.88 13.77
N PHE A 129 5.08 -0.54 12.62
CA PHE A 129 5.85 -1.49 11.83
C PHE A 129 7.03 -2.10 12.62
N ILE A 130 7.84 -1.27 13.29
CA ILE A 130 8.96 -1.75 14.11
C ILE A 130 8.46 -2.69 15.20
N ARG A 131 7.43 -2.28 15.96
CA ARG A 131 6.86 -3.08 17.03
C ARG A 131 6.35 -4.43 16.55
N ILE A 132 5.65 -4.47 15.41
CA ILE A 132 5.15 -5.72 14.80
C ILE A 132 6.32 -6.65 14.47
N VAL A 133 7.35 -6.16 13.80
CA VAL A 133 8.52 -6.97 13.44
C VAL A 133 9.24 -7.49 14.67
N ASP A 134 9.47 -6.63 15.67
CA ASP A 134 10.19 -7.00 16.90
C ASP A 134 9.42 -8.02 17.74
N ALA A 135 8.11 -7.84 17.89
CA ALA A 135 7.28 -8.79 18.64
C ALA A 135 7.16 -10.16 17.96
N MET A 136 7.27 -10.20 16.63
CA MET A 136 7.43 -11.45 15.90
C MET A 136 8.84 -12.05 16.05
N GLY A 137 9.75 -11.40 16.80
CA GLY A 137 11.14 -11.82 16.97
C GLY A 137 11.98 -11.61 15.72
N GLY A 138 11.77 -10.51 14.99
CA GLY A 138 12.50 -10.18 13.75
C GLY A 138 12.13 -11.06 12.56
N VAL A 139 12.69 -10.78 11.40
CA VAL A 139 12.47 -11.51 10.14
C VAL A 139 13.79 -11.82 9.44
N THR A 140 13.84 -12.92 8.68
CA THR A 140 14.96 -13.20 7.78
C THR A 140 14.55 -12.86 6.36
N VAL A 141 15.26 -11.89 5.75
CA VAL A 141 15.02 -11.43 4.39
C VAL A 141 16.20 -11.79 3.51
N ASN A 142 15.95 -12.35 2.33
CA ASN A 142 16.99 -12.58 1.35
C ASN A 142 17.22 -11.30 0.53
N VAL A 143 18.31 -10.61 0.79
CA VAL A 143 18.74 -9.40 0.08
C VAL A 143 19.24 -9.79 -1.31
N GLU A 144 18.56 -9.35 -2.37
CA GLU A 144 18.93 -9.72 -3.75
C GLU A 144 20.20 -9.03 -4.25
N LYS A 145 20.38 -7.76 -3.88
CA LYS A 145 21.52 -6.95 -4.30
C LYS A 145 22.11 -6.25 -3.08
N PRO A 146 23.44 -6.10 -3.01
CA PRO A 146 24.09 -5.35 -1.93
C PRO A 146 23.50 -3.94 -1.82
N ILE A 147 23.31 -3.47 -0.60
CA ILE A 147 22.79 -2.14 -0.29
C ILE A 147 23.77 -1.43 0.63
N THR A 148 24.14 -0.21 0.27
CA THR A 148 24.80 0.75 1.17
C THR A 148 24.04 2.06 1.05
N ASP A 149 23.48 2.53 2.16
CA ASP A 149 22.67 3.73 2.20
C ASP A 149 22.85 4.48 3.51
N SER A 150 22.65 5.79 3.48
CA SER A 150 22.70 6.68 4.63
C SER A 150 21.58 7.70 4.50
N PHE A 151 20.69 7.74 5.47
CA PHE A 151 19.54 8.65 5.49
C PHE A 151 19.21 9.10 6.92
N PRO A 152 18.50 10.22 7.10
CA PRO A 152 18.05 10.65 8.41
C PRO A 152 17.24 9.55 9.11
N ASP A 153 17.55 9.30 10.39
CA ASP A 153 16.80 8.31 11.17
C ASP A 153 15.30 8.62 11.10
N PRO A 154 14.47 7.65 10.71
CA PRO A 154 13.06 7.91 10.46
C PRO A 154 12.25 8.22 11.70
N LEU A 155 12.80 7.98 12.89
CA LEU A 155 12.12 8.16 14.17
C LEU A 155 12.59 9.41 14.91
N THR A 156 13.88 9.71 14.83
CA THR A 156 14.47 10.82 15.61
C THR A 156 14.77 12.04 14.76
N HIS A 157 15.01 11.85 13.45
CA HIS A 157 15.48 12.88 12.51
C HIS A 157 16.79 13.57 12.89
N ASP A 158 17.34 13.30 14.07
CA ASP A 158 18.52 13.98 14.62
C ASP A 158 19.83 13.27 14.27
N THR A 159 19.74 12.02 13.85
CA THR A 159 20.90 11.18 13.53
C THR A 159 20.78 10.56 12.16
N MET A 160 21.92 10.10 11.63
CA MET A 160 21.93 9.35 10.36
C MET A 160 21.88 7.85 10.63
N THR A 161 20.94 7.17 9.97
CA THR A 161 20.92 5.71 9.90
C THR A 161 21.77 5.27 8.74
N ASN A 162 22.77 4.43 9.00
CA ASN A 162 23.61 3.80 8.00
C ASN A 162 23.24 2.33 7.88
N ILE A 163 23.00 1.88 6.66
CA ILE A 163 22.70 0.49 6.35
C ILE A 163 23.71 -0.05 5.34
N THR A 164 24.32 -1.18 5.64
CA THR A 164 25.19 -1.91 4.72
C THR A 164 24.84 -3.39 4.81
N LEU A 165 24.29 -3.93 3.73
CA LEU A 165 23.88 -5.33 3.62
C LEU A 165 24.49 -5.93 2.35
N SER A 166 25.11 -7.09 2.46
CA SER A 166 25.51 -7.90 1.32
C SER A 166 24.31 -8.61 0.69
N ALA A 167 24.46 -9.17 -0.49
CA ALA A 167 23.48 -10.10 -1.02
C ALA A 167 23.42 -11.38 -0.16
N GLY A 168 22.24 -11.97 -0.02
CA GLY A 168 22.00 -13.18 0.75
C GLY A 168 21.02 -12.98 1.93
N PRO A 169 20.84 -14.01 2.76
CA PRO A 169 19.90 -13.96 3.88
C PRO A 169 20.44 -13.10 5.04
N HIS A 170 19.62 -12.18 5.53
CA HIS A 170 19.90 -11.33 6.68
C HIS A 170 18.75 -11.39 7.69
N TYR A 171 19.10 -11.64 8.94
CA TYR A 171 18.18 -11.39 10.04
C TYR A 171 18.03 -9.89 10.26
N MET A 172 16.79 -9.43 10.40
CA MET A 172 16.44 -8.02 10.59
C MET A 172 15.49 -7.89 11.77
N ASP A 173 15.84 -7.07 12.75
CA ASP A 173 14.90 -6.52 13.72
C ASP A 173 14.01 -5.45 13.06
N GLY A 174 13.08 -4.87 13.80
CA GLY A 174 12.15 -3.88 13.28
C GLY A 174 12.83 -2.64 12.71
N ARG A 175 13.91 -2.16 13.34
CA ARG A 175 14.66 -0.99 12.85
C ARG A 175 15.40 -1.28 11.56
N LEU A 176 16.08 -2.41 11.45
CA LEU A 176 16.80 -2.81 10.25
C LEU A 176 15.84 -3.11 9.11
N ALA A 177 14.73 -3.80 9.38
CA ALA A 177 13.68 -4.07 8.40
C ALA A 177 13.06 -2.76 7.86
N LEU A 178 12.77 -1.79 8.73
CA LEU A 178 12.30 -0.47 8.31
C LEU A 178 13.33 0.25 7.46
N SER A 179 14.60 0.23 7.87
CA SER A 179 15.70 0.85 7.13
C SER A 179 15.87 0.23 5.75
N TYR A 180 15.77 -1.10 5.64
CA TYR A 180 15.77 -1.82 4.38
C TYR A 180 14.62 -1.42 3.45
N CYS A 181 13.40 -1.29 3.99
CA CYS A 181 12.23 -0.83 3.26
C CYS A 181 12.33 0.63 2.78
N ARG A 182 13.15 1.46 3.43
CA ARG A 182 13.26 2.91 3.14
C ARG A 182 14.46 3.27 2.27
N SER A 183 15.46 2.42 2.17
CA SER A 183 16.68 2.66 1.39
C SER A 183 16.38 3.05 -0.06
N ARG A 184 17.11 4.05 -0.61
CA ARG A 184 16.90 4.61 -1.96
C ARG A 184 18.17 4.89 -2.74
N ILE A 185 19.33 5.05 -2.08
CA ILE A 185 20.54 5.64 -2.70
C ILE A 185 21.07 4.82 -3.88
N THR A 186 20.93 3.50 -3.82
CA THR A 186 21.46 2.63 -4.88
C THR A 186 20.41 2.21 -5.92
N THR A 187 19.15 2.68 -5.77
CA THR A 187 18.02 2.09 -6.50
C THR A 187 16.87 3.08 -6.67
N ASP A 188 15.99 2.81 -7.60
CA ASP A 188 14.78 3.60 -7.82
C ASP A 188 13.63 3.25 -6.85
N ASP A 189 12.50 3.93 -7.02
CA ASP A 189 11.30 3.73 -6.20
C ASP A 189 10.67 2.34 -6.40
N PHE A 190 10.91 1.69 -7.53
CA PHE A 190 10.42 0.34 -7.83
C PHE A 190 11.22 -0.72 -7.07
N ASP A 191 12.54 -0.56 -6.94
CA ASP A 191 13.36 -1.43 -6.09
C ASP A 191 12.98 -1.31 -4.62
N ARG A 192 12.58 -0.11 -4.16
CA ARG A 192 12.01 0.08 -2.82
C ARG A 192 10.73 -0.73 -2.63
N SER A 193 9.80 -0.66 -3.58
CA SER A 193 8.55 -1.44 -3.55
C SER A 193 8.82 -2.94 -3.49
N ARG A 194 9.83 -3.43 -4.22
CA ARG A 194 10.25 -4.83 -4.17
C ARG A 194 10.76 -5.22 -2.78
N ARG A 195 11.60 -4.38 -2.15
CA ARG A 195 12.07 -4.63 -0.77
C ARG A 195 10.94 -4.68 0.24
N GLN A 196 9.95 -3.80 0.12
CA GLN A 196 8.75 -3.83 0.96
C GLN A 196 7.99 -5.16 0.80
N GLN A 197 7.81 -5.64 -0.43
CA GLN A 197 7.20 -6.95 -0.69
C GLN A 197 8.02 -8.11 -0.10
N GLN A 198 9.35 -8.07 -0.19
CA GLN A 198 10.24 -9.08 0.40
C GLN A 198 10.09 -9.17 1.92
N VAL A 199 10.07 -8.03 2.61
CA VAL A 199 9.86 -7.98 4.06
C VAL A 199 8.48 -8.48 4.43
N LEU A 200 7.45 -8.11 3.68
CA LEU A 200 6.08 -8.56 3.92
C LEU A 200 5.95 -10.09 3.74
N LEU A 201 6.56 -10.66 2.70
CA LEU A 201 6.61 -12.11 2.51
C LEU A 201 7.39 -12.83 3.63
N ALA A 202 8.46 -12.21 4.15
CA ALA A 202 9.20 -12.74 5.27
C ALA A 202 8.39 -12.70 6.57
N LEU A 203 7.65 -11.62 6.83
CA LEU A 203 6.69 -11.52 7.93
C LEU A 203 5.59 -12.58 7.79
N TRP A 204 5.07 -12.76 6.59
CA TRP A 204 4.10 -13.80 6.32
C TRP A 204 4.64 -15.19 6.66
N ARG A 205 5.80 -15.59 6.13
CA ARG A 205 6.41 -16.88 6.46
C ARG A 205 6.51 -17.09 7.96
N LYS A 206 6.85 -16.05 8.71
CA LYS A 206 7.00 -16.11 10.15
C LYS A 206 5.66 -16.18 10.88
N MET A 207 4.65 -15.47 10.42
CA MET A 207 3.31 -15.46 11.01
C MET A 207 2.67 -16.86 11.08
N PHE A 208 3.01 -17.74 10.14
CA PHE A 208 2.48 -19.09 10.08
C PHE A 208 3.36 -20.16 10.76
N THR A 209 4.33 -19.74 11.58
CA THR A 209 5.00 -20.67 12.49
C THR A 209 4.07 -21.03 13.65
N LEU A 210 4.19 -22.26 14.18
CA LEU A 210 3.37 -22.71 15.30
C LEU A 210 3.53 -21.76 16.51
N GLU A 211 4.73 -21.26 16.74
CA GLU A 211 5.04 -20.33 17.81
C GLU A 211 4.22 -19.03 17.70
N THR A 212 4.17 -18.42 16.53
CA THR A 212 3.42 -17.18 16.28
C THR A 212 1.90 -17.40 16.34
N LEU A 213 1.41 -18.55 15.85
CA LEU A 213 -0.01 -18.90 15.93
C LEU A 213 -0.51 -19.06 17.36
N LEU A 214 0.30 -19.63 18.24
CA LEU A 214 -0.04 -19.75 19.67
C LEU A 214 -0.07 -18.39 20.38
N GLN A 215 0.67 -17.40 19.87
CA GLN A 215 0.72 -16.04 20.41
C GLN A 215 -0.26 -15.08 19.72
N ALA A 216 -0.98 -15.50 18.69
CA ALA A 216 -1.84 -14.63 17.89
C ALA A 216 -2.84 -13.79 18.70
N PRO A 217 -3.54 -14.28 19.74
CA PRO A 217 -4.42 -13.45 20.56
C PRO A 217 -3.69 -12.35 21.32
N THR A 218 -2.51 -12.67 21.87
CA THR A 218 -1.65 -11.71 22.59
C THR A 218 -1.12 -10.67 21.63
N LEU A 219 -0.61 -11.09 20.48
CA LEU A 219 -0.12 -10.21 19.43
C LEU A 219 -1.22 -9.26 18.93
N TRP A 220 -2.44 -9.75 18.72
CA TRP A 220 -3.57 -8.89 18.34
C TRP A 220 -3.86 -7.81 19.40
N ALA A 221 -3.90 -8.20 20.67
CA ALA A 221 -4.15 -7.27 21.77
C ALA A 221 -3.04 -6.21 21.92
N GLU A 222 -1.77 -6.62 21.76
CA GLU A 222 -0.61 -5.73 21.86
C GLU A 222 -0.49 -4.78 20.66
N PHE A 223 -0.96 -5.21 19.48
CA PHE A 223 -0.79 -4.45 18.24
C PHE A 223 -1.96 -3.56 17.88
N ASN A 224 -3.09 -3.66 18.57
CA ASN A 224 -4.27 -2.85 18.29
C ASN A 224 -3.98 -1.34 18.21
N ASP A 225 -2.97 -0.87 18.95
CA ASP A 225 -2.49 0.52 18.89
C ASP A 225 -1.40 0.77 17.82
N SER A 226 -0.99 -0.27 17.10
CA SER A 226 0.12 -0.20 16.14
C SER A 226 -0.34 -0.15 14.70
N PHE A 227 -1.60 -0.48 14.44
CA PHE A 227 -2.24 -0.41 13.13
C PHE A 227 -3.71 0.01 13.24
N GLU A 228 -4.22 0.56 12.17
CA GLU A 228 -5.65 0.86 11.99
C GLU A 228 -6.21 -0.03 10.88
N THR A 229 -7.40 -0.60 11.10
CA THR A 229 -8.06 -1.47 10.12
C THR A 229 -9.57 -1.45 10.31
N ASP A 230 -10.31 -1.72 9.25
CA ASP A 230 -11.74 -1.99 9.26
C ASP A 230 -12.05 -3.50 9.43
N LEU A 231 -11.01 -4.35 9.36
CA LEU A 231 -11.18 -5.79 9.58
C LEU A 231 -11.58 -6.07 11.03
N THR A 232 -12.64 -6.84 11.20
CA THR A 232 -12.91 -7.48 12.48
C THR A 232 -11.91 -8.62 12.75
N MET A 233 -11.74 -9.00 14.01
CA MET A 233 -10.86 -10.14 14.36
C MET A 233 -11.25 -11.43 13.63
N VAL A 234 -12.56 -11.65 13.43
CA VAL A 234 -13.08 -12.84 12.73
C VAL A 234 -12.65 -12.81 11.26
N GLU A 235 -12.82 -11.70 10.57
CA GLU A 235 -12.40 -11.53 9.17
C GLU A 235 -10.90 -11.66 9.02
N ALA A 236 -10.12 -11.06 9.93
CA ALA A 236 -8.66 -11.19 9.93
C ALA A 236 -8.22 -12.64 10.08
N VAL A 237 -8.85 -13.42 10.99
CA VAL A 237 -8.57 -14.85 11.17
C VAL A 237 -8.98 -15.66 9.93
N GLN A 238 -10.11 -15.34 9.30
CA GLN A 238 -10.55 -16.00 8.07
C GLN A 238 -9.57 -15.76 6.92
N LEU A 239 -9.15 -14.51 6.72
CA LEU A 239 -8.15 -14.16 5.72
C LEU A 239 -6.80 -14.83 6.01
N ALA A 240 -6.37 -14.86 7.28
CA ALA A 240 -5.16 -15.57 7.70
C ALA A 240 -5.24 -17.07 7.41
N TYR A 241 -6.39 -17.71 7.65
CA TYR A 241 -6.60 -19.12 7.34
C TYR A 241 -6.49 -19.40 5.83
N VAL A 242 -7.12 -18.57 5.00
CA VAL A 242 -6.99 -18.65 3.52
C VAL A 242 -5.53 -18.48 3.11
N ALA A 243 -4.87 -17.46 3.64
CA ALA A 243 -3.48 -17.17 3.38
C ALA A 243 -2.55 -18.32 3.76
N TRP A 244 -2.78 -18.96 4.91
CA TRP A 244 -2.03 -20.14 5.33
C TRP A 244 -2.15 -21.29 4.32
N GLY A 245 -3.34 -21.53 3.79
CA GLY A 245 -3.58 -22.59 2.81
C GLY A 245 -2.90 -22.36 1.46
N ILE A 246 -2.49 -21.11 1.16
CA ILE A 246 -1.84 -20.74 -0.09
C ILE A 246 -0.30 -20.85 0.02
N GLY A 247 0.25 -20.44 1.15
CA GLY A 247 1.68 -20.39 1.39
C GLY A 247 2.39 -19.23 0.65
N PRO A 248 3.49 -18.70 1.23
CA PRO A 248 4.17 -17.51 0.72
C PRO A 248 4.86 -17.71 -0.64
N GLU A 249 5.22 -18.94 -0.98
CA GLU A 249 5.90 -19.26 -2.25
C GLU A 249 4.96 -19.19 -3.46
N SER A 250 3.66 -19.29 -3.23
CA SER A 250 2.63 -19.24 -4.27
C SER A 250 2.11 -17.83 -4.53
N VAL A 251 2.58 -16.82 -3.77
CA VAL A 251 2.16 -15.44 -3.90
C VAL A 251 2.83 -14.78 -5.09
N ARG A 252 2.02 -14.32 -6.03
CA ARG A 252 2.51 -13.57 -7.18
C ARG A 252 2.68 -12.11 -6.80
N THR A 253 3.83 -11.52 -7.09
CA THR A 253 4.13 -10.13 -6.75
C THR A 253 4.47 -9.33 -8.00
N LYS A 254 3.89 -8.15 -8.11
CA LYS A 254 4.21 -7.16 -9.15
C LYS A 254 4.31 -5.76 -8.51
N SER A 255 5.06 -4.91 -9.18
CA SER A 255 5.06 -3.47 -8.93
C SER A 255 4.80 -2.77 -10.25
N LEU A 256 4.07 -1.66 -10.23
CA LEU A 256 3.99 -0.82 -11.41
C LEU A 256 5.38 -0.27 -11.72
N ASP A 257 5.74 -0.24 -12.98
CA ASP A 257 7.04 0.21 -13.49
C ASP A 257 6.90 1.39 -14.48
N TYR A 258 7.96 1.80 -15.17
CA TYR A 258 7.94 2.88 -16.13
C TYR A 258 7.09 2.59 -17.39
N ARG A 259 6.67 1.35 -17.64
CA ARG A 259 5.72 1.00 -18.71
C ARG A 259 4.29 1.31 -18.29
N THR A 260 3.98 1.07 -17.02
CA THR A 260 2.66 1.25 -16.43
C THR A 260 2.45 2.62 -15.80
N ALA A 261 3.54 3.34 -15.48
CA ALA A 261 3.51 4.66 -14.85
C ALA A 261 4.63 5.54 -15.43
N ARG A 262 4.28 6.41 -16.39
CA ARG A 262 5.24 7.24 -17.12
C ARG A 262 5.66 8.48 -16.32
N PRO A 263 6.96 8.80 -16.23
CA PRO A 263 7.42 10.05 -15.65
C PRO A 263 6.81 11.26 -16.37
N TRP A 264 6.30 12.19 -15.59
CA TRP A 264 5.73 13.44 -16.09
C TRP A 264 6.04 14.58 -15.11
N ARG A 265 6.11 15.80 -15.67
CA ARG A 265 6.26 17.01 -14.86
C ARG A 265 4.99 17.84 -14.95
N THR A 266 4.38 18.11 -13.82
CA THR A 266 3.18 18.96 -13.76
C THR A 266 3.50 20.40 -14.22
N PRO A 267 2.50 21.19 -14.62
CA PRO A 267 2.70 22.61 -14.94
C PRO A 267 3.33 23.42 -13.81
N ARG A 268 3.18 22.96 -12.55
CA ARG A 268 3.82 23.57 -11.36
C ARG A 268 5.22 23.02 -11.07
N GLY A 269 5.78 22.20 -11.95
CA GLY A 269 7.14 21.67 -11.84
C GLY A 269 7.32 20.39 -11.01
N ALA A 270 6.27 19.83 -10.42
CA ALA A 270 6.38 18.60 -9.64
C ALA A 270 6.61 17.39 -10.55
N GLN A 271 7.57 16.54 -10.19
CA GLN A 271 7.81 15.25 -10.86
C GLN A 271 6.81 14.23 -10.31
N VAL A 272 6.11 13.57 -11.21
CA VAL A 272 5.05 12.59 -10.89
C VAL A 272 5.04 11.48 -11.93
N LEU A 273 4.21 10.45 -11.72
CA LEU A 273 4.03 9.32 -12.61
C LEU A 273 2.59 9.30 -13.15
N LEU A 274 2.42 9.33 -14.47
CA LEU A 274 1.10 9.21 -15.09
C LEU A 274 0.74 7.73 -15.28
N PRO A 275 -0.39 7.26 -14.73
CA PRO A 275 -0.83 5.89 -14.92
C PRO A 275 -1.15 5.60 -16.39
N GLN A 276 -0.75 4.42 -16.87
CA GLN A 276 -1.11 3.86 -18.16
C GLN A 276 -2.17 2.77 -17.92
N ALA A 277 -3.44 3.17 -17.90
CA ALA A 277 -4.54 2.32 -17.43
C ALA A 277 -4.58 0.95 -18.14
N GLU A 278 -4.45 0.91 -19.46
CA GLU A 278 -4.47 -0.35 -20.24
C GLU A 278 -3.33 -1.31 -19.87
N GLU A 279 -2.12 -0.78 -19.57
CA GLU A 279 -0.99 -1.61 -19.16
C GLU A 279 -1.13 -2.08 -17.71
N ILE A 280 -1.75 -1.27 -16.87
CA ILE A 280 -2.09 -1.65 -15.48
C ILE A 280 -3.15 -2.75 -15.49
N ASP A 281 -4.21 -2.61 -16.30
CA ASP A 281 -5.25 -3.63 -16.46
C ASP A 281 -4.64 -5.00 -16.85
N LYS A 282 -3.68 -5.02 -17.79
CA LYS A 282 -2.97 -6.26 -18.19
C LYS A 282 -2.21 -6.89 -17.03
N ILE A 283 -1.53 -6.09 -16.20
CA ILE A 283 -0.81 -6.59 -15.02
C ILE A 283 -1.79 -7.19 -14.01
N ILE A 284 -2.93 -6.54 -13.77
CA ILE A 284 -3.94 -7.03 -12.82
C ILE A 284 -4.53 -8.34 -13.32
N LEU A 285 -4.92 -8.41 -14.59
CA LEU A 285 -5.45 -9.63 -15.21
C LEU A 285 -4.42 -10.76 -15.16
N ASP A 286 -3.14 -10.48 -15.46
CA ASP A 286 -2.06 -11.47 -15.31
C ASP A 286 -1.96 -11.95 -13.86
N LEU A 287 -1.97 -11.06 -12.87
CA LEU A 287 -1.88 -11.42 -11.44
C LEU A 287 -3.02 -12.31 -10.96
N LEU A 288 -4.23 -12.09 -11.48
CA LEU A 288 -5.45 -12.81 -11.08
C LEU A 288 -5.72 -14.06 -11.93
N SER A 289 -4.97 -14.26 -13.01
CA SER A 289 -5.06 -15.47 -13.83
C SER A 289 -4.45 -16.68 -13.11
N PRO A 290 -4.92 -17.89 -13.38
CA PRO A 290 -4.27 -19.09 -12.89
C PRO A 290 -2.77 -19.11 -13.30
N PRO A 291 -1.87 -19.65 -12.45
CA PRO A 291 -0.48 -19.83 -12.86
C PRO A 291 -0.44 -20.66 -14.15
N ALA A 292 0.40 -20.26 -15.08
CA ALA A 292 0.68 -21.08 -16.25
C ALA A 292 1.27 -22.40 -15.74
N GLY A 293 0.54 -23.50 -16.01
CA GLY A 293 0.88 -24.87 -15.59
C GLY A 293 2.18 -25.37 -16.20
#